data_331d9f171dfb14eaf6e9d77c04913a25
#
_entry.id   331d9f171dfb14eaf6e9d77c04913a25
#
_cell.length_a   1.000
_cell.length_b   1.000
_cell.length_c   1.000
_cell.angle_alpha   90.00
_cell.angle_beta   90.00
_cell.angle_gamma   90.00
#
_symmetry.space_group_name_H-M   'P 1'
#
loop_
_entity.id
_entity.type
_entity.pdbx_description
1 polymer ?
#
loop_
_entity_poly.entity_id
_entity_poly.type
_entity_poly.pdbx_seq_one_letter_code
_entity_poly.pdbx_strand_id
1 'polypeptide(L)'
;MGTGMRLSLSQIAAAVGGRLIGPDAPVTGPVVTDSRQAAEGSLFVAVHGERTDGHAHLGSARALGAVGAIVSDLEAARSGLSQGQAEEASMGLVLVEDTVAALGALARTHLEALRQAAAEQGERLTVVAMTGSVGKTTTKDLTRQLLASSGPTVAPRASFNNEIGLPLTVLEADESTRYLVLEMGASGSGHIAYLTDIAPLDAAGVLMIGHAHMGGFGSIEGVAAAKAEIIAGLLPEGTAILNADDARCAAMAELAPARVLTFSAQGEPADLRAENVVLDEAACAAFDLHLPGLDAPRRVQLAVAGAHNVANALAAAGLALAAGLEPELIAERLGSVSIESPHRMDVSELSGDLLLIDDSYNANIDSMTAALAALPALAGSRRRVVVVSEMLELGESSAADHARTGELAAQAGAAMLIGIGSTQEALDAARARGVEVVGFEDSATAISQIDALLSDGDAVLVKGSNGSGAWRLADHLKEVRPR
;
A
#
# COMPACT_ATOMS: atom_id res chain seq x y z
N MET A 1 6.96 -23.53 0.17
CA MET A 1 6.52 -22.30 0.83
C MET A 1 7.02 -22.39 2.26
N GLY A 2 8.02 -21.60 2.61
CA GLY A 2 8.57 -21.55 3.97
C GLY A 2 7.48 -21.05 4.91
N THR A 3 7.29 -21.74 6.00
CA THR A 3 6.44 -21.28 7.08
C THR A 3 7.25 -20.28 7.87
N GLY A 4 6.85 -19.01 7.95
CA GLY A 4 7.54 -17.96 8.67
C GLY A 4 7.92 -18.36 10.10
N MET A 5 7.23 -17.95 11.09
CA MET A 5 7.53 -18.18 12.51
C MET A 5 7.39 -19.67 12.93
N ARG A 6 8.34 -20.15 13.78
CA ARG A 6 8.30 -21.48 14.44
C ARG A 6 8.45 -21.31 15.94
N LEU A 7 7.40 -20.95 16.63
CA LEU A 7 7.36 -20.77 18.07
C LEU A 7 6.23 -21.60 18.67
N SER A 8 6.40 -22.09 19.91
CA SER A 8 5.30 -22.64 20.67
C SER A 8 4.41 -21.51 21.24
N LEU A 9 3.17 -21.82 21.61
CA LEU A 9 2.27 -20.83 22.22
C LEU A 9 2.82 -20.29 23.55
N SER A 10 3.60 -21.09 24.30
CA SER A 10 4.28 -20.61 25.51
C SER A 10 5.38 -19.61 25.20
N GLN A 11 6.15 -19.83 24.13
CA GLN A 11 7.15 -18.86 23.66
C GLN A 11 6.50 -17.58 23.13
N ILE A 12 5.38 -17.70 22.42
CA ILE A 12 4.58 -16.55 21.97
C ILE A 12 4.04 -15.78 23.17
N ALA A 13 3.47 -16.46 24.16
CA ALA A 13 2.99 -15.81 25.40
C ALA A 13 4.09 -15.01 26.09
N ALA A 14 5.31 -15.57 26.17
CA ALA A 14 6.46 -14.87 26.75
C ALA A 14 6.87 -13.65 25.91
N ALA A 15 6.89 -13.76 24.58
CA ALA A 15 7.26 -12.68 23.67
C ALA A 15 6.29 -11.47 23.71
N VAL A 16 5.00 -11.74 23.92
CA VAL A 16 3.95 -10.70 23.94
C VAL A 16 3.55 -10.26 25.35
N GLY A 17 4.23 -10.74 26.39
CA GLY A 17 3.87 -10.45 27.78
C GLY A 17 2.50 -11.01 28.21
N GLY A 18 2.04 -12.06 27.52
CA GLY A 18 0.74 -12.68 27.76
C GLY A 18 0.83 -13.93 28.64
N ARG A 19 -0.32 -14.59 28.84
CA ARG A 19 -0.45 -15.82 29.60
C ARG A 19 -1.08 -16.92 28.76
N LEU A 20 -0.39 -18.07 28.62
CA LEU A 20 -0.96 -19.23 27.96
C LEU A 20 -2.04 -19.91 28.83
N ILE A 21 -3.18 -20.22 28.24
CA ILE A 21 -4.30 -20.93 28.81
C ILE A 21 -4.63 -22.12 27.87
N GLY A 22 -4.62 -23.32 28.41
CA GLY A 22 -4.83 -24.55 27.63
C GLY A 22 -3.54 -25.18 27.14
N PRO A 23 -3.58 -26.03 26.09
CA PRO A 23 -2.42 -26.79 25.63
C PRO A 23 -1.37 -25.88 24.98
N ASP A 24 -0.10 -26.22 25.17
CA ASP A 24 1.00 -25.66 24.39
C ASP A 24 1.15 -26.43 23.07
N ALA A 25 1.15 -25.71 21.97
CA ALA A 25 1.27 -26.28 20.63
C ALA A 25 2.27 -25.46 19.79
N PRO A 26 3.02 -26.09 18.88
CA PRO A 26 3.87 -25.35 17.95
C PRO A 26 3.00 -24.66 16.87
N VAL A 27 3.26 -23.38 16.62
CA VAL A 27 2.75 -22.65 15.48
C VAL A 27 3.66 -22.90 14.29
N THR A 28 3.12 -23.50 13.24
CA THR A 28 3.86 -23.88 12.02
C THR A 28 3.22 -23.34 10.75
N GLY A 29 2.02 -22.79 10.87
CA GLY A 29 1.26 -22.12 9.83
C GLY A 29 1.30 -20.59 9.96
N PRO A 30 0.54 -19.88 9.11
CA PRO A 30 0.52 -18.43 9.10
C PRO A 30 -0.12 -17.84 10.36
N VAL A 31 0.28 -16.61 10.69
CA VAL A 31 -0.43 -15.76 11.65
C VAL A 31 -1.50 -14.98 10.89
N VAL A 32 -2.76 -15.06 11.35
CA VAL A 32 -3.91 -14.49 10.63
C VAL A 32 -4.85 -13.76 11.58
N THR A 33 -5.48 -12.68 11.08
CA THR A 33 -6.56 -11.95 11.77
C THR A 33 -7.93 -12.22 11.15
N ASP A 34 -7.97 -12.78 9.95
CA ASP A 34 -9.18 -13.24 9.27
C ASP A 34 -9.29 -14.78 9.42
N SER A 35 -10.32 -15.23 10.14
CA SER A 35 -10.52 -16.67 10.41
C SER A 35 -10.66 -17.52 9.14
N ARG A 36 -11.09 -16.93 8.01
CA ARG A 36 -11.21 -17.61 6.71
C ARG A 36 -9.87 -17.93 6.06
N GLN A 37 -8.79 -17.27 6.49
CA GLN A 37 -7.42 -17.49 6.04
C GLN A 37 -6.64 -18.46 6.93
N ALA A 38 -7.27 -18.95 8.01
CA ALA A 38 -6.65 -19.94 8.87
C ALA A 38 -6.39 -21.23 8.09
N ALA A 39 -5.30 -21.90 8.45
CA ALA A 39 -4.85 -23.18 7.89
C ALA A 39 -4.25 -24.03 9.01
N GLU A 40 -3.85 -25.25 8.69
CA GLU A 40 -3.21 -26.13 9.67
C GLU A 40 -1.95 -25.48 10.27
N GLY A 41 -1.88 -25.47 11.60
CA GLY A 41 -0.77 -24.89 12.35
C GLY A 41 -0.82 -23.37 12.53
N SER A 42 -1.88 -22.69 12.06
CA SER A 42 -2.02 -21.23 12.16
C SER A 42 -2.14 -20.74 13.60
N LEU A 43 -1.70 -19.50 13.81
CA LEU A 43 -2.04 -18.67 14.96
C LEU A 43 -3.11 -17.64 14.55
N PHE A 44 -4.26 -17.67 15.20
CA PHE A 44 -5.31 -16.67 15.00
C PHE A 44 -5.16 -15.51 15.99
N VAL A 45 -5.25 -14.26 15.53
CA VAL A 45 -5.25 -13.08 16.40
C VAL A 45 -6.65 -12.49 16.40
N ALA A 46 -7.32 -12.53 17.54
CA ALA A 46 -8.69 -12.05 17.70
C ALA A 46 -8.72 -10.52 17.87
N VAL A 47 -8.70 -9.80 16.74
CA VAL A 47 -8.75 -8.33 16.74
C VAL A 47 -10.19 -7.87 16.93
N HIS A 48 -10.40 -6.88 17.80
CA HIS A 48 -11.66 -6.17 17.93
C HIS A 48 -11.78 -5.10 16.85
N GLY A 49 -12.60 -5.34 15.83
CA GLY A 49 -12.80 -4.42 14.73
C GLY A 49 -14.09 -3.60 14.86
N GLU A 50 -14.26 -2.58 14.05
CA GLU A 50 -15.43 -1.68 14.06
C GLU A 50 -16.77 -2.40 13.79
N ARG A 51 -16.76 -3.47 13.01
CA ARG A 51 -17.97 -4.18 12.56
C ARG A 51 -18.13 -5.57 13.17
N THR A 52 -17.05 -6.17 13.64
CA THR A 52 -17.07 -7.54 14.16
C THR A 52 -15.96 -7.71 15.19
N ASP A 53 -16.20 -8.59 16.16
CA ASP A 53 -15.21 -9.01 17.14
C ASP A 53 -14.57 -10.33 16.71
N GLY A 54 -13.25 -10.36 16.55
CA GLY A 54 -12.49 -11.54 16.19
C GLY A 54 -12.69 -12.72 17.14
N HIS A 55 -12.98 -12.45 18.43
CA HIS A 55 -13.24 -13.50 19.42
C HIS A 55 -14.42 -14.40 19.02
N ALA A 56 -15.44 -13.88 18.33
CA ALA A 56 -16.56 -14.67 17.84
C ALA A 56 -16.19 -15.69 16.75
N HIS A 57 -15.02 -15.53 16.11
CA HIS A 57 -14.58 -16.34 14.97
C HIS A 57 -13.55 -17.43 15.34
N LEU A 58 -13.23 -17.62 16.64
CA LEU A 58 -12.25 -18.61 17.07
C LEU A 58 -12.64 -20.04 16.66
N GLY A 59 -13.94 -20.37 16.75
CA GLY A 59 -14.45 -21.68 16.31
C GLY A 59 -14.21 -21.94 14.83
N SER A 60 -14.38 -20.91 13.98
CA SER A 60 -14.10 -21.00 12.54
C SER A 60 -12.61 -21.15 12.26
N ALA A 61 -11.74 -20.35 12.92
CA ALA A 61 -10.30 -20.48 12.77
C ALA A 61 -9.80 -21.86 13.19
N ARG A 62 -10.30 -22.39 14.32
CA ARG A 62 -9.98 -23.75 14.79
C ARG A 62 -10.41 -24.82 13.80
N ALA A 63 -11.61 -24.70 13.24
CA ALA A 63 -12.13 -25.67 12.25
C ALA A 63 -11.27 -25.74 10.99
N LEU A 64 -10.54 -24.67 10.66
CA LEU A 64 -9.59 -24.59 9.54
C LEU A 64 -8.14 -24.95 9.95
N GLY A 65 -7.91 -25.37 11.21
CA GLY A 65 -6.62 -25.91 11.65
C GLY A 65 -5.75 -24.95 12.49
N ALA A 66 -6.30 -23.82 12.96
CA ALA A 66 -5.57 -22.98 13.90
C ALA A 66 -5.29 -23.72 15.21
N VAL A 67 -4.03 -23.75 15.64
CA VAL A 67 -3.56 -24.46 16.86
C VAL A 67 -3.62 -23.58 18.11
N GLY A 68 -3.67 -22.27 17.92
CA GLY A 68 -3.73 -21.31 19.02
C GLY A 68 -4.32 -19.97 18.59
N ALA A 69 -4.67 -19.15 19.59
CA ALA A 69 -5.09 -17.77 19.36
C ALA A 69 -4.54 -16.80 20.40
N ILE A 70 -4.28 -15.56 19.96
CA ILE A 70 -4.08 -14.40 20.85
C ILE A 70 -5.44 -13.75 21.06
N VAL A 71 -5.82 -13.56 22.34
CA VAL A 71 -7.14 -13.07 22.74
C VAL A 71 -7.00 -12.03 23.87
N SER A 72 -7.90 -11.06 23.93
CA SER A 72 -7.97 -10.08 25.01
C SER A 72 -9.14 -10.31 25.97
N ASP A 73 -10.16 -11.05 25.54
CA ASP A 73 -11.32 -11.43 26.33
C ASP A 73 -11.48 -12.95 26.38
N LEU A 74 -11.24 -13.54 27.56
CA LEU A 74 -11.31 -15.00 27.74
C LEU A 74 -12.75 -15.53 27.71
N GLU A 75 -13.72 -14.74 28.14
CA GLU A 75 -15.14 -15.16 28.16
C GLU A 75 -15.70 -15.17 26.73
N ALA A 76 -15.46 -14.08 25.99
CA ALA A 76 -15.79 -14.00 24.56
C ALA A 76 -15.10 -15.09 23.74
N ALA A 77 -13.81 -15.37 24.02
CA ALA A 77 -13.05 -16.42 23.34
C ALA A 77 -13.65 -17.82 23.58
N ARG A 78 -14.02 -18.14 24.82
CA ARG A 78 -14.69 -19.41 25.15
C ARG A 78 -16.06 -19.54 24.49
N SER A 79 -16.83 -18.45 24.45
CA SER A 79 -18.10 -18.41 23.73
C SER A 79 -17.92 -18.66 22.24
N GLY A 80 -16.96 -18.00 21.60
CA GLY A 80 -16.64 -18.19 20.17
C GLY A 80 -16.17 -19.61 19.83
N LEU A 81 -15.41 -20.25 20.72
CA LEU A 81 -15.00 -21.65 20.58
C LEU A 81 -16.17 -22.63 20.71
N SER A 82 -17.14 -22.38 21.59
CA SER A 82 -18.28 -23.27 21.82
C SER A 82 -19.32 -23.24 20.70
N GLN A 83 -19.33 -22.24 19.82
CA GLN A 83 -20.21 -22.17 18.65
C GLN A 83 -19.77 -23.11 17.52
N GLY A 84 -18.56 -23.66 17.54
CA GLY A 84 -18.09 -24.66 16.58
C GLY A 84 -18.44 -26.07 17.05
N GLN A 85 -19.07 -26.89 16.16
CA GLN A 85 -19.54 -28.28 16.43
C GLN A 85 -18.43 -29.32 16.68
N ALA A 86 -17.23 -28.95 17.06
CA ALA A 86 -16.11 -29.85 17.26
C ALA A 86 -15.90 -30.17 18.76
N GLU A 87 -16.04 -31.47 19.10
CA GLU A 87 -15.73 -32.01 20.44
C GLU A 87 -14.26 -31.68 20.85
N GLU A 88 -14.12 -31.22 22.09
CA GLU A 88 -13.01 -31.21 23.06
C GLU A 88 -11.52 -31.15 22.64
N ALA A 89 -11.14 -30.88 21.39
CA ALA A 89 -9.74 -30.51 21.14
C ALA A 89 -9.54 -29.06 21.62
N SER A 90 -8.95 -28.90 22.80
CA SER A 90 -8.71 -27.58 23.40
C SER A 90 -7.66 -26.82 22.60
N MET A 91 -8.05 -25.70 21.99
CA MET A 91 -7.12 -24.75 21.36
C MET A 91 -6.40 -23.95 22.45
N GLY A 92 -5.10 -23.76 22.33
CA GLY A 92 -4.33 -22.91 23.25
C GLY A 92 -4.66 -21.43 23.06
N LEU A 93 -4.87 -20.71 24.16
CA LEU A 93 -5.17 -19.28 24.14
C LEU A 93 -4.06 -18.49 24.83
N VAL A 94 -3.49 -17.52 24.13
CA VAL A 94 -2.57 -16.54 24.72
C VAL A 94 -3.38 -15.30 25.09
N LEU A 95 -3.63 -15.13 26.38
CA LEU A 95 -4.39 -14.00 26.91
C LEU A 95 -3.46 -12.80 27.09
N VAL A 96 -3.82 -11.66 26.51
CA VAL A 96 -3.12 -10.37 26.53
C VAL A 96 -4.11 -9.24 26.90
N GLU A 97 -3.60 -8.04 27.17
CA GLU A 97 -4.44 -6.85 27.37
C GLU A 97 -4.96 -6.29 26.03
N ASP A 98 -4.11 -6.25 25.01
CA ASP A 98 -4.40 -5.72 23.67
C ASP A 98 -3.82 -6.67 22.60
N THR A 99 -4.68 -7.21 21.75
CA THR A 99 -4.29 -8.17 20.70
C THR A 99 -3.53 -7.52 19.55
N VAL A 100 -3.75 -6.24 19.25
CA VAL A 100 -3.04 -5.48 18.22
C VAL A 100 -1.62 -5.16 18.70
N ALA A 101 -1.48 -4.68 19.95
CA ALA A 101 -0.18 -4.45 20.54
C ALA A 101 0.64 -5.77 20.65
N ALA A 102 -0.02 -6.87 21.02
CA ALA A 102 0.60 -8.20 21.07
C ALA A 102 1.06 -8.67 19.69
N LEU A 103 0.28 -8.42 18.62
CA LEU A 103 0.66 -8.74 17.25
C LEU A 103 1.93 -7.96 16.84
N GLY A 104 2.02 -6.66 17.18
CA GLY A 104 3.20 -5.84 16.94
C GLY A 104 4.43 -6.35 17.70
N ALA A 105 4.28 -6.68 19.00
CA ALA A 105 5.35 -7.23 19.84
C ALA A 105 5.86 -8.59 19.30
N LEU A 106 4.94 -9.45 18.84
CA LEU A 106 5.30 -10.73 18.24
C LEU A 106 6.11 -10.53 16.94
N ALA A 107 5.66 -9.62 16.07
CA ALA A 107 6.36 -9.30 14.83
C ALA A 107 7.77 -8.73 15.08
N ARG A 108 7.90 -7.82 16.05
CA ARG A 108 9.20 -7.28 16.47
C ARG A 108 10.14 -8.38 16.95
N THR A 109 9.68 -9.23 17.88
CA THR A 109 10.49 -10.34 18.41
C THR A 109 10.91 -11.31 17.28
N HIS A 110 10.00 -11.59 16.35
CA HIS A 110 10.30 -12.44 15.19
C HIS A 110 11.37 -11.81 14.29
N LEU A 111 11.24 -10.52 13.94
CA LEU A 111 12.22 -9.81 13.12
C LEU A 111 13.60 -9.74 13.78
N GLU A 112 13.66 -9.49 15.10
CA GLU A 112 14.91 -9.49 15.87
C GLU A 112 15.59 -10.85 15.81
N ALA A 113 14.82 -11.95 15.98
CA ALA A 113 15.34 -13.31 15.88
C ALA A 113 15.87 -13.64 14.47
N LEU A 114 15.17 -13.23 13.41
CA LEU A 114 15.61 -13.41 12.03
C LEU A 114 16.89 -12.64 11.72
N ARG A 115 16.99 -11.38 12.18
CA ARG A 115 18.21 -10.57 12.02
C ARG A 115 19.41 -11.19 12.74
N GLN A 116 19.18 -11.71 13.95
CA GLN A 116 20.22 -12.42 14.68
C GLN A 116 20.67 -13.69 13.95
N ALA A 117 19.74 -14.53 13.50
CA ALA A 117 20.04 -15.75 12.76
C ALA A 117 20.80 -15.48 11.45
N ALA A 118 20.42 -14.43 10.71
CA ALA A 118 21.14 -13.99 9.51
C ALA A 118 22.57 -13.55 9.85
N ALA A 119 22.76 -12.75 10.90
CA ALA A 119 24.09 -12.30 11.34
C ALA A 119 25.01 -13.45 11.78
N GLU A 120 24.48 -14.47 12.45
CA GLU A 120 25.23 -15.67 12.83
C GLU A 120 25.74 -16.47 11.61
N GLN A 121 25.05 -16.34 10.47
CA GLN A 121 25.43 -16.94 9.18
C GLN A 121 26.33 -16.04 8.33
N GLY A 122 26.66 -14.83 8.80
CA GLY A 122 27.40 -13.82 8.04
C GLY A 122 26.53 -13.16 6.95
N GLU A 123 25.22 -13.30 7.03
CA GLU A 123 24.22 -12.75 6.13
C GLU A 123 23.52 -11.53 6.77
N ARG A 124 22.72 -10.82 6.00
CA ARG A 124 21.93 -9.68 6.48
C ARG A 124 20.48 -9.76 5.99
N LEU A 125 19.53 -9.58 6.90
CA LEU A 125 18.16 -9.28 6.56
C LEU A 125 17.99 -7.74 6.54
N THR A 126 17.76 -7.20 5.36
CA THR A 126 17.63 -5.76 5.14
C THR A 126 16.16 -5.35 5.10
N VAL A 127 15.78 -4.39 5.92
CA VAL A 127 14.41 -3.85 6.00
C VAL A 127 14.36 -2.48 5.36
N VAL A 128 13.56 -2.33 4.32
CA VAL A 128 13.32 -1.06 3.66
C VAL A 128 11.85 -0.67 3.76
N ALA A 129 11.55 0.59 3.99
CA ALA A 129 10.18 1.07 4.05
C ALA A 129 9.99 2.40 3.33
N MET A 130 8.73 2.69 2.96
CA MET A 130 8.36 3.97 2.39
C MET A 130 7.08 4.51 2.99
N THR A 131 7.01 5.85 3.03
CA THR A 131 5.79 6.61 3.34
C THR A 131 5.59 7.73 2.32
N GLY A 132 4.43 8.35 2.34
CA GLY A 132 4.07 9.47 1.47
C GLY A 132 2.55 9.64 1.43
N SER A 133 2.09 10.78 0.97
CA SER A 133 0.66 11.01 0.76
C SER A 133 0.10 10.20 -0.41
N VAL A 134 0.93 10.01 -1.46
CA VAL A 134 0.64 9.14 -2.61
C VAL A 134 1.89 8.34 -3.00
N GLY A 135 1.75 7.35 -3.86
CA GLY A 135 2.85 6.58 -4.46
C GLY A 135 3.36 5.40 -3.64
N LYS A 136 3.01 5.26 -2.36
CA LYS A 136 3.53 4.21 -1.45
C LYS A 136 3.44 2.80 -2.03
N THR A 137 2.24 2.36 -2.37
CA THR A 137 2.00 0.98 -2.86
C THR A 137 2.70 0.71 -4.18
N THR A 138 2.67 1.67 -5.11
CA THR A 138 3.42 1.57 -6.36
C THR A 138 4.92 1.45 -6.11
N THR A 139 5.50 2.36 -5.29
CA THR A 139 6.93 2.30 -4.94
C THR A 139 7.28 0.98 -4.25
N LYS A 140 6.41 0.46 -3.37
CA LYS A 140 6.56 -0.85 -2.72
C LYS A 140 6.63 -1.98 -3.77
N ASP A 141 5.72 -1.99 -4.76
CA ASP A 141 5.70 -3.02 -5.82
C ASP A 141 6.98 -2.99 -6.66
N LEU A 142 7.42 -1.78 -7.05
CA LEU A 142 8.65 -1.60 -7.82
C LEU A 142 9.89 -2.01 -7.00
N THR A 143 9.99 -1.57 -5.74
CA THR A 143 11.10 -1.91 -4.84
C THR A 143 11.19 -3.41 -4.60
N ARG A 144 10.04 -4.07 -4.35
CA ARG A 144 9.99 -5.52 -4.17
C ARG A 144 10.58 -6.26 -5.36
N GLN A 145 10.20 -5.88 -6.59
CA GLN A 145 10.67 -6.55 -7.81
C GLN A 145 12.16 -6.30 -8.07
N LEU A 146 12.65 -5.09 -7.81
CA LEU A 146 14.07 -4.80 -7.88
C LEU A 146 14.87 -5.68 -6.92
N LEU A 147 14.47 -5.72 -5.63
CA LEU A 147 15.15 -6.50 -4.60
C LEU A 147 15.04 -8.02 -4.85
N ALA A 148 13.89 -8.49 -5.33
CA ALA A 148 13.67 -9.90 -5.68
C ALA A 148 14.60 -10.39 -6.80
N SER A 149 15.17 -9.50 -7.60
CA SER A 149 16.19 -9.88 -8.59
C SER A 149 17.54 -10.28 -7.98
N SER A 150 17.75 -9.95 -6.69
CA SER A 150 18.99 -10.22 -5.96
C SER A 150 18.83 -11.22 -4.81
N GLY A 151 17.62 -11.47 -4.33
CA GLY A 151 17.38 -12.43 -3.27
C GLY A 151 15.93 -12.56 -2.82
N PRO A 152 15.64 -13.55 -1.94
CA PRO A 152 14.29 -13.74 -1.40
C PRO A 152 13.77 -12.47 -0.72
N THR A 153 12.60 -12.01 -1.16
CA THR A 153 12.03 -10.73 -0.76
C THR A 153 10.59 -10.92 -0.30
N VAL A 154 10.28 -10.43 0.89
CA VAL A 154 8.92 -10.36 1.45
C VAL A 154 8.42 -8.92 1.36
N ALA A 155 7.17 -8.75 0.93
CA ALA A 155 6.48 -7.47 0.86
C ALA A 155 4.97 -7.67 0.99
N PRO A 156 4.20 -6.69 1.46
CA PRO A 156 2.76 -6.82 1.58
C PRO A 156 2.10 -6.98 0.22
N ARG A 157 1.13 -7.90 0.12
CA ARG A 157 0.37 -8.16 -1.12
C ARG A 157 -0.59 -7.03 -1.51
N ALA A 158 -0.96 -6.19 -0.54
CA ALA A 158 -1.83 -5.03 -0.69
C ALA A 158 -1.25 -3.87 0.12
N SER A 159 -2.02 -2.81 0.39
CA SER A 159 -1.61 -1.71 1.28
C SER A 159 -1.72 -2.12 2.77
N PHE A 160 -0.97 -3.14 3.20
CA PHE A 160 -0.85 -3.54 4.61
C PHE A 160 0.18 -2.63 5.30
N ASN A 161 -0.26 -1.43 5.68
CA ASN A 161 0.59 -0.31 6.08
C ASN A 161 0.25 0.28 7.45
N ASN A 162 -0.53 -0.44 8.25
CA ASN A 162 -0.99 -0.04 9.58
C ASN A 162 -0.57 -1.05 10.66
N GLU A 163 -1.04 -0.83 11.90
CA GLU A 163 -0.73 -1.61 13.11
C GLU A 163 -1.17 -3.08 13.06
N ILE A 164 -1.93 -3.48 12.06
CA ILE A 164 -2.31 -4.88 11.82
C ILE A 164 -1.56 -5.43 10.61
N GLY A 165 -1.59 -4.72 9.49
CA GLY A 165 -1.06 -5.20 8.22
C GLY A 165 0.46 -5.30 8.17
N LEU A 166 1.17 -4.32 8.75
CA LEU A 166 2.63 -4.34 8.79
C LEU A 166 3.16 -5.51 9.64
N PRO A 167 2.68 -5.75 10.88
CA PRO A 167 3.10 -6.92 11.65
C PRO A 167 2.84 -8.24 10.92
N LEU A 168 1.69 -8.41 10.27
CA LEU A 168 1.38 -9.61 9.50
C LEU A 168 2.40 -9.82 8.37
N THR A 169 2.80 -8.75 7.67
CA THR A 169 3.84 -8.82 6.64
C THR A 169 5.20 -9.22 7.22
N VAL A 170 5.57 -8.66 8.37
CA VAL A 170 6.83 -9.02 9.06
C VAL A 170 6.84 -10.51 9.44
N LEU A 171 5.70 -11.04 9.89
CA LEU A 171 5.54 -12.45 10.29
C LEU A 171 5.52 -13.43 9.10
N GLU A 172 5.40 -12.95 7.86
CA GLU A 172 5.60 -13.77 6.65
C GLU A 172 7.08 -14.05 6.35
N ALA A 173 8.01 -13.23 6.90
CA ALA A 173 9.44 -13.44 6.71
C ALA A 173 9.94 -14.71 7.39
N ASP A 174 10.96 -15.34 6.82
CA ASP A 174 11.63 -16.52 7.36
C ASP A 174 13.16 -16.42 7.26
N GLU A 175 13.89 -17.47 7.69
CA GLU A 175 15.35 -17.50 7.69
C GLU A 175 15.98 -17.35 6.30
N SER A 176 15.22 -17.59 5.22
CA SER A 176 15.70 -17.39 3.85
C SER A 176 15.55 -15.95 3.36
N THR A 177 14.76 -15.13 4.07
CA THR A 177 14.42 -13.76 3.67
C THR A 177 15.65 -12.86 3.75
N ARG A 178 16.02 -12.26 2.62
CA ARG A 178 17.09 -11.26 2.53
C ARG A 178 16.60 -9.83 2.59
N TYR A 179 15.42 -9.60 2.05
CA TYR A 179 14.82 -8.28 1.97
C TYR A 179 13.39 -8.29 2.49
N LEU A 180 13.08 -7.34 3.34
CA LEU A 180 11.73 -7.06 3.81
C LEU A 180 11.35 -5.65 3.37
N VAL A 181 10.34 -5.55 2.50
CA VAL A 181 9.84 -4.27 1.97
C VAL A 181 8.54 -3.95 2.67
N LEU A 182 8.46 -2.78 3.32
CA LEU A 182 7.30 -2.38 4.10
C LEU A 182 6.71 -1.06 3.57
N GLU A 183 5.40 -0.93 3.66
CA GLU A 183 4.68 0.32 3.45
C GLU A 183 4.22 0.84 4.82
N MET A 184 4.43 2.12 5.12
CA MET A 184 4.03 2.74 6.38
C MET A 184 3.04 3.87 6.13
N GLY A 185 1.80 3.66 6.52
CA GLY A 185 0.72 4.65 6.53
C GLY A 185 0.67 5.37 7.86
N ALA A 186 0.02 6.52 7.86
CA ALA A 186 -0.28 7.25 9.10
C ALA A 186 -1.68 7.85 9.04
N SER A 187 -2.45 7.69 10.11
CA SER A 187 -3.71 8.36 10.38
C SER A 187 -3.56 9.50 11.40
N GLY A 188 -2.41 9.58 12.09
CA GLY A 188 -2.09 10.58 13.10
C GLY A 188 -0.60 10.58 13.46
N SER A 189 -0.19 11.51 14.30
CA SER A 189 1.16 11.57 14.86
C SER A 189 1.44 10.37 15.77
N GLY A 190 2.68 9.85 15.75
CA GLY A 190 3.12 8.70 16.52
C GLY A 190 2.82 7.36 15.85
N HIS A 191 1.99 7.33 14.79
CA HIS A 191 1.62 6.08 14.15
C HIS A 191 2.79 5.45 13.39
N ILE A 192 3.52 6.23 12.59
CA ILE A 192 4.71 5.72 11.89
C ILE A 192 5.83 5.38 12.88
N ALA A 193 6.00 6.16 13.95
CA ALA A 193 6.97 5.84 15.00
C ALA A 193 6.68 4.46 15.61
N TYR A 194 5.42 4.15 15.92
CA TYR A 194 5.01 2.83 16.38
C TYR A 194 5.35 1.73 15.37
N LEU A 195 5.12 1.95 14.06
CA LEU A 195 5.43 0.98 13.03
C LEU A 195 6.94 0.75 12.89
N THR A 196 7.75 1.80 13.01
CA THR A 196 9.21 1.68 12.99
C THR A 196 9.78 1.03 14.25
N ASP A 197 9.11 1.14 15.40
CA ASP A 197 9.45 0.38 16.61
C ASP A 197 9.26 -1.13 16.42
N ILE A 198 8.26 -1.54 15.62
CA ILE A 198 8.06 -2.94 15.25
C ILE A 198 9.17 -3.40 14.29
N ALA A 199 9.48 -2.59 13.30
CA ALA A 199 10.44 -2.91 12.24
C ALA A 199 11.43 -1.76 12.02
N PRO A 200 12.53 -1.66 12.80
CA PRO A 200 13.58 -0.68 12.59
C PRO A 200 14.20 -0.80 11.19
N LEU A 201 14.48 0.33 10.53
CA LEU A 201 14.73 0.40 9.10
C LEU A 201 16.22 0.53 8.74
N ASP A 202 16.65 -0.21 7.71
CA ASP A 202 17.95 -0.01 7.05
C ASP A 202 17.88 1.11 6.00
N ALA A 203 16.71 1.27 5.35
CA ALA A 203 16.47 2.39 4.45
C ALA A 203 15.01 2.86 4.54
N ALA A 204 14.78 4.16 4.48
CA ALA A 204 13.46 4.79 4.57
C ALA A 204 13.24 5.80 3.46
N GLY A 205 12.13 5.66 2.71
CA GLY A 205 11.75 6.59 1.65
C GLY A 205 10.59 7.51 2.06
N VAL A 206 10.71 8.82 1.80
CA VAL A 206 9.60 9.78 1.88
C VAL A 206 9.30 10.30 0.49
N LEU A 207 8.12 9.93 -0.05
CA LEU A 207 7.81 10.11 -1.46
C LEU A 207 7.31 11.51 -1.78
N MET A 208 6.31 11.98 -1.06
CA MET A 208 5.80 13.35 -1.13
C MET A 208 4.89 13.68 0.06
N ILE A 209 4.75 14.96 0.34
CA ILE A 209 3.84 15.53 1.33
C ILE A 209 2.70 16.23 0.61
N GLY A 210 1.51 15.65 0.66
CA GLY A 210 0.31 16.16 0.03
C GLY A 210 -0.89 16.11 0.97
N HIS A 211 -2.08 16.29 0.44
CA HIS A 211 -3.33 16.52 1.17
C HIS A 211 -4.06 15.25 1.62
N ALA A 212 -3.34 14.13 1.77
CA ALA A 212 -3.96 12.88 2.27
C ALA A 212 -4.20 12.95 3.79
N HIS A 213 -5.37 12.46 4.24
CA HIS A 213 -5.74 12.34 5.66
C HIS A 213 -5.74 13.68 6.44
N MET A 214 -6.03 14.80 5.77
CA MET A 214 -6.02 16.15 6.39
C MET A 214 -6.88 16.25 7.65
N GLY A 215 -7.99 15.51 7.71
CA GLY A 215 -8.86 15.47 8.89
C GLY A 215 -8.18 14.98 10.18
N GLY A 216 -7.18 14.10 10.07
CA GLY A 216 -6.43 13.56 11.21
C GLY A 216 -5.21 14.39 11.62
N PHE A 217 -4.64 15.17 10.69
CA PHE A 217 -3.39 15.91 10.93
C PHE A 217 -3.57 17.42 11.12
N GLY A 218 -4.72 17.95 10.77
CA GLY A 218 -5.07 19.38 10.92
C GLY A 218 -4.36 20.33 9.95
N SER A 219 -3.14 20.04 9.49
CA SER A 219 -2.37 20.85 8.55
C SER A 219 -1.40 20.01 7.72
N ILE A 220 -0.91 20.57 6.61
CA ILE A 220 0.11 19.90 5.76
C ILE A 220 1.46 19.77 6.50
N GLU A 221 1.76 20.67 7.41
CA GLU A 221 2.92 20.60 8.30
C GLU A 221 2.76 19.44 9.30
N GLY A 222 1.55 19.19 9.80
CA GLY A 222 1.22 18.01 10.60
C GLY A 222 1.41 16.70 9.82
N VAL A 223 1.00 16.67 8.55
CA VAL A 223 1.27 15.53 7.65
C VAL A 223 2.77 15.32 7.48
N ALA A 224 3.54 16.41 7.25
CA ALA A 224 5.00 16.35 7.10
C ALA A 224 5.67 15.82 8.38
N ALA A 225 5.29 16.34 9.54
CA ALA A 225 5.84 15.91 10.84
C ALA A 225 5.58 14.42 11.11
N ALA A 226 4.35 13.94 10.86
CA ALA A 226 4.03 12.52 11.03
C ALA A 226 4.80 11.62 10.05
N LYS A 227 4.99 12.04 8.79
CA LYS A 227 5.77 11.24 7.83
C LYS A 227 7.27 11.27 8.12
N ALA A 228 7.78 12.34 8.72
CA ALA A 228 9.17 12.44 9.17
C ALA A 228 9.53 11.41 10.25
N GLU A 229 8.54 10.87 10.98
CA GLU A 229 8.74 9.79 11.96
C GLU A 229 9.44 8.56 11.36
N ILE A 230 9.26 8.29 10.06
CA ILE A 230 9.93 7.17 9.39
C ILE A 230 11.46 7.34 9.37
N ILE A 231 11.94 8.59 9.29
CA ILE A 231 13.38 8.90 9.31
C ILE A 231 13.96 8.68 10.70
N ALA A 232 13.18 9.00 11.75
CA ALA A 232 13.59 8.72 13.14
C ALA A 232 13.66 7.21 13.43
N GLY A 233 12.93 6.39 12.69
CA GLY A 233 12.96 4.93 12.78
C GLY A 233 14.11 4.23 12.02
N LEU A 234 15.00 5.00 11.39
CA LEU A 234 16.21 4.45 10.77
C LEU A 234 17.21 3.96 11.83
N LEU A 235 17.84 2.82 11.53
CA LEU A 235 19.01 2.37 12.27
C LEU A 235 20.15 3.41 12.16
N PRO A 236 21.13 3.42 13.10
CA PRO A 236 22.19 4.44 13.14
C PRO A 236 22.97 4.61 11.82
N GLU A 237 23.10 3.54 11.02
CA GLU A 237 23.77 3.57 9.71
C GLU A 237 22.75 3.57 8.54
N GLY A 238 21.47 3.74 8.83
CA GLY A 238 20.40 3.71 7.84
C GLY A 238 20.46 4.87 6.85
N THR A 239 19.83 4.66 5.69
CA THR A 239 19.80 5.64 4.60
C THR A 239 18.40 6.21 4.42
N ALA A 240 18.27 7.54 4.43
CA ALA A 240 17.05 8.25 4.05
C ALA A 240 17.03 8.49 2.53
N ILE A 241 15.89 8.22 1.88
CA ILE A 241 15.64 8.49 0.47
C ILE A 241 14.55 9.55 0.37
N LEU A 242 14.92 10.77 -0.05
CA LEU A 242 14.08 11.96 0.04
C LEU A 242 13.81 12.59 -1.32
N ASN A 243 12.57 12.98 -1.55
CA ASN A 243 12.16 13.68 -2.76
C ASN A 243 12.65 15.13 -2.75
N ALA A 244 13.56 15.48 -3.67
CA ALA A 244 14.09 16.84 -3.83
C ALA A 244 13.09 17.81 -4.49
N ASP A 245 12.10 17.28 -5.23
CA ASP A 245 11.04 18.08 -5.86
C ASP A 245 10.00 18.58 -4.83
N ASP A 246 10.04 18.08 -3.59
CA ASP A 246 9.19 18.49 -2.48
C ASP A 246 10.04 19.08 -1.35
N ALA A 247 9.94 20.38 -1.14
CA ALA A 247 10.75 21.10 -0.14
C ALA A 247 10.55 20.56 1.30
N ARG A 248 9.33 20.01 1.63
CA ARG A 248 9.07 19.42 2.94
C ARG A 248 9.79 18.08 3.09
N CYS A 249 9.82 17.26 2.04
CA CYS A 249 10.61 16.03 2.02
C CYS A 249 12.11 16.34 2.11
N ALA A 250 12.60 17.27 1.31
CA ALA A 250 14.00 17.67 1.31
C ALA A 250 14.50 18.17 2.68
N ALA A 251 13.66 18.93 3.40
CA ALA A 251 13.98 19.43 4.75
C ALA A 251 14.15 18.30 5.80
N MET A 252 13.63 17.11 5.56
CA MET A 252 13.81 15.97 6.47
C MET A 252 15.25 15.41 6.47
N ALA A 253 16.11 15.85 5.57
CA ALA A 253 17.53 15.48 5.53
C ALA A 253 18.25 15.76 6.87
N GLU A 254 17.86 16.83 7.58
CA GLU A 254 18.41 17.18 8.89
C GLU A 254 18.09 16.17 10.01
N LEU A 255 17.07 15.32 9.80
CA LEU A 255 16.65 14.31 10.76
C LEU A 255 17.33 12.94 10.54
N ALA A 256 18.01 12.76 9.40
CA ALA A 256 18.63 11.48 9.04
C ALA A 256 19.84 11.18 9.94
N PRO A 257 19.94 9.94 10.49
CA PRO A 257 21.02 9.60 11.41
C PRO A 257 22.40 9.47 10.72
N ALA A 258 22.42 9.12 9.44
CA ALA A 258 23.65 8.88 8.69
C ALA A 258 23.55 9.40 7.25
N ARG A 259 23.14 8.55 6.31
CA ARG A 259 23.19 8.84 4.87
C ARG A 259 21.86 9.37 4.36
N VAL A 260 21.91 10.34 3.46
CA VAL A 260 20.78 10.81 2.67
C VAL A 260 21.08 10.56 1.19
N LEU A 261 20.09 10.05 0.47
CA LEU A 261 20.02 10.04 -0.98
C LEU A 261 18.78 10.83 -1.39
N THR A 262 18.96 11.77 -2.30
CA THR A 262 17.87 12.58 -2.83
C THR A 262 17.46 12.07 -4.21
N PHE A 263 16.18 12.22 -4.58
CA PHE A 263 15.73 11.94 -5.94
C PHE A 263 14.88 13.07 -6.51
N SER A 264 14.96 13.28 -7.83
CA SER A 264 14.15 14.25 -8.56
C SER A 264 13.65 13.70 -9.89
N ALA A 265 12.35 13.80 -10.10
CA ALA A 265 11.68 13.50 -11.38
C ALA A 265 11.55 14.76 -12.27
N GLN A 266 11.82 15.96 -11.74
CA GLN A 266 11.70 17.23 -12.43
C GLN A 266 13.06 17.77 -12.93
N GLY A 267 14.14 17.02 -12.73
CA GLY A 267 15.49 17.39 -13.15
C GLY A 267 16.21 18.33 -12.19
N GLU A 268 15.69 18.54 -10.97
CA GLU A 268 16.38 19.27 -9.93
C GLU A 268 17.67 18.54 -9.50
N PRO A 269 18.67 19.25 -8.99
CA PRO A 269 19.89 18.64 -8.50
C PRO A 269 19.59 17.62 -7.39
N ALA A 270 19.89 16.35 -7.67
CA ALA A 270 19.64 15.23 -6.78
C ALA A 270 20.64 14.09 -7.09
N ASP A 271 20.83 13.17 -6.12
CA ASP A 271 21.68 11.99 -6.30
C ASP A 271 21.12 11.06 -7.38
N LEU A 272 19.79 10.84 -7.36
CA LEU A 272 19.06 10.11 -8.39
C LEU A 272 18.17 11.10 -9.14
N ARG A 273 18.24 11.14 -10.46
CA ARG A 273 17.37 12.04 -11.23
C ARG A 273 17.03 11.50 -12.59
N ALA A 274 15.87 11.90 -13.08
CA ALA A 274 15.41 11.64 -14.44
C ALA A 274 15.60 12.90 -15.29
N GLU A 275 16.26 12.76 -16.43
CA GLU A 275 16.38 13.80 -17.45
C GLU A 275 15.73 13.32 -18.76
N ASN A 276 15.37 14.26 -19.65
CA ASN A 276 14.80 13.97 -20.96
C ASN A 276 13.56 13.03 -20.87
N VAL A 277 12.67 13.31 -19.92
CA VAL A 277 11.44 12.54 -19.72
C VAL A 277 10.50 12.76 -20.89
N VAL A 278 10.09 11.67 -21.55
CA VAL A 278 9.08 11.65 -22.61
C VAL A 278 8.07 10.54 -22.34
N LEU A 279 6.81 10.77 -22.69
CA LEU A 279 5.77 9.74 -22.57
C LEU A 279 5.51 9.14 -23.96
N ASP A 280 5.30 7.83 -24.02
CA ASP A 280 4.80 7.15 -25.20
C ASP A 280 3.27 7.20 -25.30
N GLU A 281 2.70 6.53 -26.31
CA GLU A 281 1.25 6.47 -26.54
C GLU A 281 0.49 5.74 -25.42
N ALA A 282 1.16 4.89 -24.65
CA ALA A 282 0.62 4.22 -23.48
C ALA A 282 0.82 5.03 -22.17
N ALA A 283 1.22 6.32 -22.32
CA ALA A 283 1.60 7.19 -21.18
C ALA A 283 2.73 6.63 -20.31
N CYS A 284 3.52 5.67 -20.80
CA CYS A 284 4.69 5.16 -20.10
C CYS A 284 5.89 6.07 -20.34
N ALA A 285 6.64 6.37 -19.26
CA ALA A 285 7.75 7.31 -19.34
C ALA A 285 9.05 6.66 -19.78
N ALA A 286 9.76 7.32 -20.71
CA ALA A 286 11.16 7.05 -21.01
C ALA A 286 12.02 8.24 -20.54
N PHE A 287 13.14 7.98 -19.89
CA PHE A 287 14.03 9.01 -19.36
C PHE A 287 15.48 8.54 -19.24
N ASP A 288 16.39 9.49 -19.13
CA ASP A 288 17.79 9.21 -18.83
C ASP A 288 17.96 9.18 -17.31
N LEU A 289 18.23 7.99 -16.77
CA LEU A 289 18.44 7.76 -15.34
C LEU A 289 19.86 8.11 -14.95
N HIS A 290 20.02 9.06 -14.05
CA HIS A 290 21.24 9.29 -13.28
C HIS A 290 21.13 8.57 -11.94
N LEU A 291 22.10 7.72 -11.64
CA LEU A 291 22.15 6.91 -10.42
C LEU A 291 23.60 6.85 -9.91
N PRO A 292 23.85 7.06 -8.61
CA PRO A 292 25.19 6.93 -8.05
C PRO A 292 25.78 5.54 -8.34
N GLY A 293 27.03 5.54 -8.81
CA GLY A 293 27.74 4.31 -9.21
C GLY A 293 27.66 3.97 -10.69
N LEU A 294 26.78 4.58 -11.48
CA LEU A 294 26.82 4.47 -12.94
C LEU A 294 27.86 5.43 -13.54
N ASP A 295 28.65 4.94 -14.49
CA ASP A 295 29.65 5.77 -15.21
C ASP A 295 28.98 6.83 -16.12
N ALA A 296 27.77 6.56 -16.61
CA ALA A 296 26.97 7.44 -17.46
C ALA A 296 25.48 7.20 -17.27
N PRO A 297 24.62 8.20 -17.59
CA PRO A 297 23.18 8.01 -17.54
C PRO A 297 22.72 6.82 -18.40
N ARG A 298 21.69 6.11 -17.93
CA ARG A 298 21.08 4.98 -18.64
C ARG A 298 19.68 5.32 -19.12
N ARG A 299 19.41 5.08 -20.40
CA ARG A 299 18.05 5.20 -20.90
C ARG A 299 17.16 4.10 -20.32
N VAL A 300 16.08 4.49 -19.63
CA VAL A 300 15.07 3.60 -19.04
C VAL A 300 13.73 3.91 -19.69
N GLN A 301 12.98 2.87 -20.07
CA GLN A 301 11.58 2.93 -20.46
C GLN A 301 10.78 2.20 -19.38
N LEU A 302 9.92 2.90 -18.66
CA LEU A 302 9.04 2.25 -17.67
C LEU A 302 7.94 1.45 -18.36
N ALA A 303 7.54 0.37 -17.72
CA ALA A 303 6.37 -0.43 -18.13
C ALA A 303 5.06 0.03 -17.44
N VAL A 304 5.13 1.08 -16.61
CA VAL A 304 4.01 1.60 -15.82
C VAL A 304 3.57 2.96 -16.36
N ALA A 305 2.26 3.13 -16.56
CA ALA A 305 1.68 4.34 -17.12
C ALA A 305 1.64 5.49 -16.10
N GLY A 306 1.79 6.72 -16.61
CA GLY A 306 1.70 7.96 -15.84
C GLY A 306 3.05 8.59 -15.49
N ALA A 307 3.21 9.88 -15.83
CA ALA A 307 4.45 10.62 -15.57
C ALA A 307 4.88 10.64 -14.10
N HIS A 308 3.90 10.61 -13.17
CA HIS A 308 4.18 10.55 -11.73
C HIS A 308 4.93 9.29 -11.30
N ASN A 309 4.88 8.21 -12.09
CA ASN A 309 5.61 6.98 -11.80
C ASN A 309 7.12 7.09 -12.02
N VAL A 310 7.61 8.15 -12.65
CA VAL A 310 9.06 8.46 -12.69
C VAL A 310 9.57 8.69 -11.26
N ALA A 311 8.88 9.50 -10.45
CA ALA A 311 9.24 9.73 -9.05
C ALA A 311 9.19 8.44 -8.22
N ASN A 312 8.14 7.61 -8.40
CA ASN A 312 8.02 6.31 -7.72
C ASN A 312 9.17 5.36 -8.11
N ALA A 313 9.55 5.34 -9.38
CA ALA A 313 10.65 4.52 -9.90
C ALA A 313 12.01 4.97 -9.35
N LEU A 314 12.26 6.28 -9.29
CA LEU A 314 13.48 6.83 -8.67
C LEU A 314 13.57 6.53 -7.18
N ALA A 315 12.45 6.67 -6.44
CA ALA A 315 12.39 6.30 -5.03
C ALA A 315 12.67 4.81 -4.82
N ALA A 316 12.08 3.94 -5.66
CA ALA A 316 12.33 2.50 -5.62
C ALA A 316 13.80 2.16 -5.94
N ALA A 317 14.40 2.84 -6.94
CA ALA A 317 15.82 2.70 -7.26
C ALA A 317 16.71 3.15 -6.09
N GLY A 318 16.37 4.25 -5.41
CA GLY A 318 17.10 4.73 -4.23
C GLY A 318 17.03 3.75 -3.05
N LEU A 319 15.85 3.18 -2.78
CA LEU A 319 15.67 2.14 -1.75
C LEU A 319 16.45 0.87 -2.09
N ALA A 320 16.43 0.43 -3.36
CA ALA A 320 17.20 -0.72 -3.82
C ALA A 320 18.70 -0.49 -3.73
N LEU A 321 19.19 0.70 -4.11
CA LEU A 321 20.60 1.09 -3.98
C LEU A 321 21.04 1.11 -2.51
N ALA A 322 20.21 1.67 -1.62
CA ALA A 322 20.47 1.70 -0.18
C ALA A 322 20.47 0.29 0.43
N ALA A 323 19.68 -0.64 -0.12
CA ALA A 323 19.68 -2.05 0.25
C ALA A 323 20.87 -2.85 -0.31
N GLY A 324 21.74 -2.21 -1.11
CA GLY A 324 22.98 -2.80 -1.61
C GLY A 324 22.87 -3.46 -2.99
N LEU A 325 21.83 -3.18 -3.78
CA LEU A 325 21.81 -3.61 -5.17
C LEU A 325 22.80 -2.81 -6.01
N GLU A 326 23.44 -3.51 -6.95
CA GLU A 326 24.36 -2.89 -7.90
C GLU A 326 23.62 -1.91 -8.83
N PRO A 327 24.19 -0.71 -9.07
CA PRO A 327 23.55 0.32 -9.88
C PRO A 327 23.18 -0.14 -11.30
N GLU A 328 24.04 -0.95 -11.93
CA GLU A 328 23.79 -1.50 -13.26
C GLU A 328 22.57 -2.42 -13.27
N LEU A 329 22.41 -3.27 -12.25
CA LEU A 329 21.27 -4.16 -12.12
C LEU A 329 19.97 -3.36 -11.92
N ILE A 330 20.02 -2.30 -11.10
CA ILE A 330 18.87 -1.40 -10.91
C ILE A 330 18.46 -0.79 -12.24
N ALA A 331 19.41 -0.21 -13.00
CA ALA A 331 19.13 0.44 -14.29
C ALA A 331 18.60 -0.55 -15.33
N GLU A 332 19.11 -1.80 -15.34
CA GLU A 332 18.63 -2.88 -16.23
C GLU A 332 17.19 -3.29 -15.89
N ARG A 333 16.87 -3.44 -14.60
CA ARG A 333 15.60 -4.00 -14.16
C ARG A 333 14.47 -2.98 -14.05
N LEU A 334 14.80 -1.70 -13.87
CA LEU A 334 13.80 -0.65 -13.61
C LEU A 334 12.77 -0.52 -14.74
N GLY A 335 13.14 -0.82 -15.99
CA GLY A 335 12.22 -0.83 -17.13
C GLY A 335 11.29 -2.05 -17.20
N SER A 336 11.56 -3.12 -16.45
CA SER A 336 10.78 -4.36 -16.46
C SER A 336 9.84 -4.54 -15.27
N VAL A 337 9.91 -3.63 -14.27
CA VAL A 337 9.04 -3.69 -13.10
C VAL A 337 7.64 -3.18 -13.42
N SER A 338 6.64 -3.73 -12.74
CA SER A 338 5.23 -3.42 -12.97
C SER A 338 4.48 -3.19 -11.65
N ILE A 339 3.27 -2.67 -11.73
CA ILE A 339 2.36 -2.57 -10.57
C ILE A 339 1.67 -3.92 -10.41
N GLU A 340 1.82 -4.53 -9.24
CA GLU A 340 1.23 -5.84 -8.91
C GLU A 340 -0.02 -5.70 -8.03
N SER A 341 -0.10 -4.61 -7.29
CA SER A 341 -1.25 -4.32 -6.45
C SER A 341 -2.46 -3.93 -7.29
N PRO A 342 -3.64 -4.52 -7.05
CA PRO A 342 -4.83 -4.27 -7.85
C PRO A 342 -5.32 -2.81 -7.71
N HIS A 343 -6.09 -2.38 -8.71
CA HIS A 343 -6.76 -1.06 -8.71
C HIS A 343 -5.79 0.14 -8.61
N ARG A 344 -4.60 0.02 -9.23
CA ARG A 344 -3.55 1.04 -9.26
C ARG A 344 -3.12 1.32 -10.69
N MET A 345 -3.82 2.25 -11.38
CA MET A 345 -3.58 2.58 -12.80
C MET A 345 -3.50 1.32 -13.67
N ASP A 346 -4.33 0.30 -13.39
CA ASP A 346 -4.44 -0.90 -14.20
C ASP A 346 -5.19 -0.58 -15.49
N VAL A 347 -4.46 -0.57 -16.60
CA VAL A 347 -4.98 -0.26 -17.93
C VAL A 347 -5.27 -1.56 -18.66
N SER A 348 -6.54 -1.79 -18.97
CA SER A 348 -7.02 -3.03 -19.58
C SER A 348 -7.93 -2.73 -20.78
N GLU A 349 -7.67 -3.37 -21.91
CA GLU A 349 -8.63 -3.40 -23.01
C GLU A 349 -9.66 -4.50 -22.78
N LEU A 350 -10.92 -4.13 -22.80
CA LEU A 350 -12.06 -5.00 -22.60
C LEU A 350 -12.82 -5.21 -23.90
N SER A 351 -13.74 -6.18 -23.94
CA SER A 351 -14.58 -6.41 -25.11
C SER A 351 -15.40 -5.16 -25.49
N GLY A 352 -15.66 -4.97 -26.78
CA GLY A 352 -16.26 -3.74 -27.33
C GLY A 352 -15.24 -2.60 -27.49
N ASP A 353 -13.95 -2.90 -27.58
CA ASP A 353 -12.87 -1.89 -27.70
C ASP A 353 -12.90 -0.85 -26.54
N LEU A 354 -13.41 -1.24 -25.37
CA LEU A 354 -13.48 -0.39 -24.18
C LEU A 354 -12.13 -0.41 -23.45
N LEU A 355 -11.55 0.76 -23.25
CA LEU A 355 -10.33 0.91 -22.45
C LEU A 355 -10.71 1.23 -21.01
N LEU A 356 -10.47 0.31 -20.08
CA LEU A 356 -10.64 0.53 -18.66
C LEU A 356 -9.30 0.98 -18.02
N ILE A 357 -9.34 2.10 -17.31
CA ILE A 357 -8.25 2.62 -16.49
C ILE A 357 -8.72 2.53 -15.04
N ASP A 358 -8.31 1.46 -14.37
CA ASP A 358 -8.73 1.15 -13.01
C ASP A 358 -7.70 1.70 -12.00
N ASP A 359 -8.01 2.85 -11.40
CA ASP A 359 -7.25 3.47 -10.31
C ASP A 359 -8.13 3.65 -9.07
N SER A 360 -8.95 2.65 -8.79
CA SER A 360 -10.07 2.71 -7.83
C SER A 360 -9.73 2.23 -6.42
N TYR A 361 -8.47 1.98 -6.10
CA TYR A 361 -8.08 1.56 -4.74
C TYR A 361 -8.25 2.67 -3.71
N ASN A 362 -7.81 3.90 -4.01
CA ASN A 362 -7.94 5.05 -3.12
C ASN A 362 -7.92 6.36 -3.90
N ALA A 363 -8.44 7.44 -3.29
CA ALA A 363 -8.42 8.77 -3.87
C ALA A 363 -8.15 9.85 -2.83
N ASN A 364 -7.35 10.82 -3.25
CA ASN A 364 -7.23 12.16 -2.70
C ASN A 364 -6.98 13.12 -3.86
N ILE A 365 -7.00 14.42 -3.63
CA ILE A 365 -6.91 15.42 -4.70
C ILE A 365 -5.58 15.32 -5.49
N ASP A 366 -4.48 14.97 -4.85
CA ASP A 366 -3.17 14.82 -5.51
C ASP A 366 -3.18 13.63 -6.48
N SER A 367 -3.66 12.46 -6.03
CA SER A 367 -3.78 11.27 -6.86
C SER A 367 -4.85 11.40 -7.95
N MET A 368 -5.93 12.15 -7.68
CA MET A 368 -6.97 12.47 -8.65
C MET A 368 -6.39 13.34 -9.77
N THR A 369 -5.59 14.36 -9.39
CA THR A 369 -4.90 15.24 -10.35
C THR A 369 -3.98 14.43 -11.26
N ALA A 370 -3.19 13.52 -10.70
CA ALA A 370 -2.26 12.67 -11.46
C ALA A 370 -3.00 11.74 -12.45
N ALA A 371 -4.07 11.08 -12.00
CA ALA A 371 -4.84 10.17 -12.85
C ALA A 371 -5.54 10.90 -14.00
N LEU A 372 -6.18 12.05 -13.71
CA LEU A 372 -6.86 12.86 -14.71
C LEU A 372 -5.87 13.51 -15.71
N ALA A 373 -4.67 13.85 -15.28
CA ALA A 373 -3.60 14.32 -16.17
C ALA A 373 -3.11 13.24 -17.14
N ALA A 374 -3.10 11.96 -16.73
CA ALA A 374 -2.71 10.85 -17.58
C ALA A 374 -3.81 10.42 -18.58
N LEU A 375 -5.08 10.68 -18.27
CA LEU A 375 -6.23 10.22 -19.04
C LEU A 375 -6.19 10.62 -20.53
N PRO A 376 -5.83 11.86 -20.93
CA PRO A 376 -5.79 12.22 -22.35
C PRO A 376 -4.83 11.39 -23.18
N ALA A 377 -3.65 11.08 -22.66
CA ALA A 377 -2.66 10.26 -23.34
C ALA A 377 -3.13 8.79 -23.45
N LEU A 378 -3.64 8.22 -22.36
CA LEU A 378 -4.15 6.85 -22.33
C LEU A 378 -5.36 6.65 -23.23
N ALA A 379 -6.29 7.58 -23.20
CA ALA A 379 -7.53 7.48 -23.99
C ALA A 379 -7.34 7.71 -25.48
N GLY A 380 -6.28 8.42 -25.89
CA GLY A 380 -6.10 8.81 -27.29
C GLY A 380 -7.33 9.57 -27.82
N SER A 381 -7.90 9.05 -28.93
CA SER A 381 -9.10 9.62 -29.56
C SER A 381 -10.43 9.08 -29.00
N ARG A 382 -10.41 8.16 -28.03
CA ARG A 382 -11.62 7.57 -27.42
C ARG A 382 -12.45 8.61 -26.69
N ARG A 383 -13.77 8.41 -26.62
CA ARG A 383 -14.63 9.19 -25.72
C ARG A 383 -14.23 8.90 -24.27
N ARG A 384 -13.99 9.96 -23.51
CA ARG A 384 -13.49 9.85 -22.12
C ARG A 384 -14.67 9.89 -21.17
N VAL A 385 -14.84 8.82 -20.40
CA VAL A 385 -15.80 8.71 -19.32
C VAL A 385 -15.02 8.62 -18.01
N VAL A 386 -15.34 9.47 -17.06
CA VAL A 386 -14.70 9.48 -15.74
C VAL A 386 -15.72 9.05 -14.70
N VAL A 387 -15.41 8.02 -13.94
CA VAL A 387 -16.21 7.55 -12.81
C VAL A 387 -15.46 7.91 -11.54
N VAL A 388 -16.06 8.74 -10.70
CA VAL A 388 -15.49 9.12 -9.41
C VAL A 388 -16.42 8.73 -8.28
N SER A 389 -15.85 8.25 -7.18
CA SER A 389 -16.59 8.11 -5.95
C SER A 389 -16.03 9.03 -4.88
N GLU A 390 -16.74 9.12 -3.77
CA GLU A 390 -16.39 9.98 -2.65
C GLU A 390 -14.93 9.80 -2.22
N MET A 391 -14.22 10.91 -2.03
CA MET A 391 -12.93 10.96 -1.36
C MET A 391 -13.16 11.10 0.13
N LEU A 392 -12.75 10.09 0.89
CA LEU A 392 -12.91 10.04 2.35
C LEU A 392 -11.75 10.75 3.08
N GLU A 393 -11.96 11.08 4.34
CA GLU A 393 -10.95 11.62 5.27
C GLU A 393 -10.38 13.01 4.89
N LEU A 394 -11.09 13.78 4.07
CA LEU A 394 -10.65 15.11 3.62
C LEU A 394 -10.92 16.22 4.66
N GLY A 395 -11.80 16.00 5.64
CA GLY A 395 -12.18 17.04 6.60
C GLY A 395 -12.85 18.24 5.93
N GLU A 396 -12.44 19.45 6.30
CA GLU A 396 -13.05 20.70 5.81
C GLU A 396 -12.81 20.97 4.31
N SER A 397 -11.79 20.36 3.70
CA SER A 397 -11.50 20.54 2.27
C SER A 397 -12.41 19.74 1.34
N SER A 398 -13.23 18.83 1.86
CA SER A 398 -14.00 17.85 1.08
C SER A 398 -14.76 18.48 -0.09
N ALA A 399 -15.57 19.53 0.15
CA ALA A 399 -16.34 20.16 -0.89
C ALA A 399 -15.47 20.80 -1.98
N ALA A 400 -14.37 21.46 -1.58
CA ALA A 400 -13.45 22.10 -2.51
C ALA A 400 -12.67 21.07 -3.35
N ASP A 401 -12.24 19.97 -2.75
CA ASP A 401 -11.49 18.90 -3.43
C ASP A 401 -12.38 18.12 -4.41
N HIS A 402 -13.66 17.88 -4.06
CA HIS A 402 -14.63 17.30 -4.98
C HIS A 402 -14.94 18.25 -6.14
N ALA A 403 -15.17 19.55 -5.88
CA ALA A 403 -15.37 20.53 -6.95
C ALA A 403 -14.14 20.61 -7.87
N ARG A 404 -12.93 20.61 -7.29
CA ARG A 404 -11.68 20.58 -8.06
C ARG A 404 -11.56 19.33 -8.94
N THR A 405 -12.01 18.17 -8.46
CA THR A 405 -12.07 16.94 -9.26
C THR A 405 -12.93 17.08 -10.49
N GLY A 406 -14.13 17.70 -10.38
CA GLY A 406 -14.99 17.98 -11.52
C GLY A 406 -14.35 18.93 -12.54
N GLU A 407 -13.62 19.96 -12.07
CA GLU A 407 -12.83 20.84 -12.94
C GLU A 407 -11.74 20.10 -13.71
N LEU A 408 -11.00 19.25 -13.00
CA LEU A 408 -9.92 18.45 -13.58
C LEU A 408 -10.45 17.44 -14.61
N ALA A 409 -11.61 16.82 -14.36
CA ALA A 409 -12.27 15.94 -15.33
C ALA A 409 -12.62 16.69 -16.62
N ALA A 410 -13.17 17.91 -16.51
CA ALA A 410 -13.44 18.76 -17.67
C ALA A 410 -12.14 19.15 -18.41
N GLN A 411 -11.07 19.50 -17.70
CA GLN A 411 -9.75 19.83 -18.28
C GLN A 411 -9.14 18.63 -19.00
N ALA A 412 -9.35 17.42 -18.48
CA ALA A 412 -8.93 16.17 -19.13
C ALA A 412 -9.79 15.83 -20.37
N GLY A 413 -10.79 16.65 -20.70
CA GLY A 413 -11.67 16.45 -21.84
C GLY A 413 -12.66 15.29 -21.64
N ALA A 414 -13.12 15.06 -20.41
CA ALA A 414 -14.19 14.11 -20.14
C ALA A 414 -15.47 14.52 -20.89
N ALA A 415 -16.06 13.61 -21.65
CA ALA A 415 -17.37 13.78 -22.25
C ALA A 415 -18.48 13.56 -21.20
N MET A 416 -18.21 12.65 -20.24
CA MET A 416 -19.13 12.31 -19.17
C MET A 416 -18.39 12.16 -17.84
N LEU A 417 -18.97 12.67 -16.75
CA LEU A 417 -18.55 12.41 -15.37
C LEU A 417 -19.69 11.69 -14.64
N ILE A 418 -19.37 10.50 -14.11
CA ILE A 418 -20.26 9.69 -13.29
C ILE A 418 -19.80 9.80 -11.84
N GLY A 419 -20.69 10.27 -10.96
CA GLY A 419 -20.43 10.40 -9.53
C GLY A 419 -21.13 9.29 -8.74
N ILE A 420 -20.45 8.72 -7.75
CA ILE A 420 -20.97 7.71 -6.84
C ILE A 420 -20.87 8.23 -5.40
N GLY A 421 -21.96 8.23 -4.67
CA GLY A 421 -22.04 8.75 -3.30
C GLY A 421 -22.01 10.28 -3.22
N SER A 422 -21.35 10.83 -2.21
CA SER A 422 -21.28 12.28 -1.93
C SER A 422 -20.33 13.01 -2.89
N THR A 423 -20.69 13.08 -4.18
CA THR A 423 -19.86 13.68 -5.25
C THR A 423 -20.53 14.88 -5.94
N GLN A 424 -21.59 15.48 -5.33
CA GLN A 424 -22.39 16.52 -5.95
C GLN A 424 -21.56 17.74 -6.40
N GLU A 425 -20.59 18.17 -5.61
CA GLU A 425 -19.70 19.29 -5.93
C GLU A 425 -18.86 19.02 -7.18
N ALA A 426 -18.42 17.77 -7.37
CA ALA A 426 -17.69 17.37 -8.59
C ALA A 426 -18.62 17.40 -9.81
N LEU A 427 -19.84 16.87 -9.69
CA LEU A 427 -20.83 16.87 -10.75
C LEU A 427 -21.20 18.30 -11.17
N ASP A 428 -21.43 19.20 -10.21
CA ASP A 428 -21.80 20.58 -10.49
C ASP A 428 -20.66 21.37 -11.14
N ALA A 429 -19.42 21.17 -10.68
CA ALA A 429 -18.25 21.80 -11.25
C ALA A 429 -17.97 21.32 -12.69
N ALA A 430 -18.17 20.03 -12.97
CA ALA A 430 -18.03 19.46 -14.31
C ALA A 430 -19.14 19.92 -15.25
N ARG A 431 -20.42 19.93 -14.78
CA ARG A 431 -21.57 20.40 -15.53
C ARG A 431 -21.43 21.89 -15.92
N ALA A 432 -20.92 22.72 -15.01
CA ALA A 432 -20.66 24.15 -15.29
C ALA A 432 -19.63 24.35 -16.41
N ARG A 433 -18.85 23.33 -16.76
CA ARG A 433 -17.84 23.30 -17.83
C ARG A 433 -18.30 22.54 -19.08
N GLY A 434 -19.59 22.16 -19.13
CA GLY A 434 -20.18 21.49 -20.29
C GLY A 434 -19.98 19.97 -20.35
N VAL A 435 -19.52 19.32 -19.28
CA VAL A 435 -19.44 17.88 -19.19
C VAL A 435 -20.82 17.31 -18.87
N GLU A 436 -21.23 16.25 -19.57
CA GLU A 436 -22.41 15.48 -19.20
C GLU A 436 -22.19 14.79 -17.83
N VAL A 437 -23.18 14.81 -16.94
CA VAL A 437 -23.02 14.28 -15.59
C VAL A 437 -24.18 13.38 -15.19
N VAL A 438 -23.83 12.29 -14.50
CA VAL A 438 -24.78 11.33 -13.92
C VAL A 438 -24.34 11.05 -12.47
N GLY A 439 -25.29 11.09 -11.53
CA GLY A 439 -25.03 10.78 -10.12
C GLY A 439 -25.76 9.52 -9.67
N PHE A 440 -25.09 8.71 -8.84
CA PHE A 440 -25.65 7.52 -8.20
C PHE A 440 -25.44 7.58 -6.70
N GLU A 441 -26.39 7.05 -5.94
CA GLU A 441 -26.36 7.03 -4.49
C GLU A 441 -25.22 6.11 -3.97
N ASP A 442 -25.02 4.98 -4.64
CA ASP A 442 -24.00 3.98 -4.26
C ASP A 442 -23.46 3.20 -5.49
N SER A 443 -22.42 2.41 -5.25
CA SER A 443 -21.79 1.61 -6.28
C SER A 443 -22.69 0.48 -6.83
N ALA A 444 -23.62 -0.05 -6.05
CA ALA A 444 -24.52 -1.09 -6.52
C ALA A 444 -25.52 -0.55 -7.54
N THR A 445 -26.06 0.65 -7.28
CA THR A 445 -26.94 1.37 -8.22
C THR A 445 -26.18 1.74 -9.49
N ALA A 446 -24.94 2.26 -9.37
CA ALA A 446 -24.08 2.57 -10.50
C ALA A 446 -23.82 1.34 -11.38
N ILE A 447 -23.44 0.20 -10.78
CA ILE A 447 -23.21 -1.07 -11.47
C ILE A 447 -24.45 -1.52 -12.27
N SER A 448 -25.66 -1.37 -11.72
CA SER A 448 -26.88 -1.79 -12.40
C SER A 448 -27.21 -0.98 -13.67
N GLN A 449 -26.59 0.18 -13.86
CA GLN A 449 -26.92 1.12 -14.94
C GLN A 449 -25.71 1.50 -15.82
N ILE A 450 -24.49 1.18 -15.44
CA ILE A 450 -23.27 1.60 -16.11
C ILE A 450 -23.22 1.18 -17.58
N ASP A 451 -23.68 -0.03 -17.90
CA ASP A 451 -23.65 -0.55 -19.27
C ASP A 451 -24.51 0.24 -20.25
N ALA A 452 -25.59 0.91 -19.76
CA ALA A 452 -26.40 1.79 -20.58
C ALA A 452 -25.77 3.16 -20.86
N LEU A 453 -24.77 3.56 -20.08
CA LEU A 453 -24.05 4.84 -20.20
C LEU A 453 -22.78 4.74 -21.04
N LEU A 454 -22.20 3.54 -21.15
CA LEU A 454 -20.97 3.28 -21.88
C LEU A 454 -21.25 2.84 -23.31
N SER A 455 -20.35 3.21 -24.20
CA SER A 455 -20.37 2.79 -25.59
C SER A 455 -19.10 2.02 -25.93
N ASP A 456 -19.16 1.18 -26.97
CA ASP A 456 -17.96 0.57 -27.52
C ASP A 456 -16.97 1.65 -27.95
N GLY A 457 -15.68 1.43 -27.68
CA GLY A 457 -14.62 2.39 -27.96
C GLY A 457 -14.43 3.48 -26.89
N ASP A 458 -15.15 3.46 -25.78
CA ASP A 458 -14.93 4.40 -24.68
C ASP A 458 -13.63 4.13 -23.94
N ALA A 459 -13.02 5.18 -23.37
CA ALA A 459 -12.01 5.10 -22.32
C ALA A 459 -12.64 5.50 -20.98
N VAL A 460 -12.62 4.58 -20.02
CA VAL A 460 -13.28 4.72 -18.72
C VAL A 460 -12.22 4.75 -17.62
N LEU A 461 -12.06 5.91 -16.97
CA LEU A 461 -11.26 6.00 -15.74
C LEU A 461 -12.17 5.80 -14.53
N VAL A 462 -11.86 4.82 -13.67
CA VAL A 462 -12.56 4.59 -12.41
C VAL A 462 -11.63 4.96 -11.26
N LYS A 463 -12.07 5.90 -10.40
CA LYS A 463 -11.26 6.33 -9.24
C LYS A 463 -12.12 6.74 -8.06
N GLY A 464 -11.69 6.37 -6.84
CA GLY A 464 -12.38 6.72 -5.60
C GLY A 464 -11.71 6.12 -4.36
N SER A 465 -12.20 6.47 -3.17
CA SER A 465 -11.72 5.87 -1.93
C SER A 465 -12.16 4.42 -1.81
N ASN A 466 -11.35 3.58 -1.17
CA ASN A 466 -11.63 2.14 -1.00
C ASN A 466 -13.00 1.90 -0.35
N GLY A 467 -13.29 2.63 0.73
CA GLY A 467 -14.54 2.51 1.47
C GLY A 467 -15.80 2.90 0.68
N SER A 468 -15.67 3.71 -0.37
CA SER A 468 -16.77 4.13 -1.25
C SER A 468 -17.13 3.10 -2.32
N GLY A 469 -16.29 2.08 -2.51
CA GLY A 469 -16.59 0.91 -3.33
C GLY A 469 -16.53 1.11 -4.85
N ALA A 470 -15.84 2.15 -5.36
CA ALA A 470 -15.65 2.36 -6.80
C ALA A 470 -14.98 1.17 -7.49
N TRP A 471 -14.05 0.48 -6.80
CA TRP A 471 -13.38 -0.73 -7.29
C TRP A 471 -14.34 -1.85 -7.71
N ARG A 472 -15.53 -1.95 -7.07
CA ARG A 472 -16.54 -2.94 -7.43
C ARG A 472 -17.09 -2.71 -8.84
N LEU A 473 -17.19 -1.44 -9.26
CA LEU A 473 -17.60 -1.11 -10.62
C LEU A 473 -16.50 -1.46 -11.63
N ALA A 474 -15.23 -1.23 -11.30
CA ALA A 474 -14.12 -1.66 -12.16
C ALA A 474 -14.08 -3.19 -12.31
N ASP A 475 -14.25 -3.93 -11.21
CA ASP A 475 -14.32 -5.40 -11.24
C ASP A 475 -15.52 -5.89 -12.04
N HIS A 476 -16.69 -5.28 -11.87
CA HIS A 476 -17.87 -5.60 -12.67
C HIS A 476 -17.61 -5.43 -14.17
N LEU A 477 -17.00 -4.31 -14.58
CA LEU A 477 -16.67 -4.10 -15.99
C LEU A 477 -15.71 -5.16 -16.54
N LYS A 478 -14.70 -5.57 -15.75
CA LYS A 478 -13.79 -6.67 -16.11
C LYS A 478 -14.52 -8.03 -16.23
N GLU A 479 -15.53 -8.26 -15.39
CA GLU A 479 -16.32 -9.51 -15.39
C GLU A 479 -17.29 -9.58 -16.57
N VAL A 480 -18.05 -8.50 -16.83
CA VAL A 480 -19.11 -8.52 -17.88
C VAL A 480 -18.58 -8.24 -19.29
N ARG A 481 -17.39 -7.62 -19.40
CA ARG A 481 -16.71 -7.31 -20.65
C ARG A 481 -15.31 -7.95 -20.68
N PRO A 482 -15.18 -9.29 -20.64
CA PRO A 482 -13.87 -9.93 -20.67
C PRO A 482 -13.11 -9.58 -21.94
N ARG A 483 -11.77 -9.66 -21.88
CA ARG A 483 -10.84 -9.37 -22.99
C ARG A 483 -11.11 -10.22 -24.23
#